data_7df2e8cb436105d64215099c1342fd1e
#
_entry.id   7df2e8cb436105d64215099c1342fd1e
#
_cell.length_a   1.000
_cell.length_b   1.000
_cell.length_c   1.000
_cell.angle_alpha   90.00
_cell.angle_beta   90.00
_cell.angle_gamma   90.00
#
_symmetry.space_group_name_H-M   'P 1'
#
loop_
_entity.id
_entity.type
_entity.pdbx_description
1 polymer ?
#
loop_
_entity_poly.entity_id
_entity_poly.type
_entity_poly.pdbx_seq_one_letter_code
_entity_poly.pdbx_strand_id
1 'polypeptide(L)'
;MLIVIPATRQHKSTVEISIKRLKLFYRNVLIWIVCPNPLDYQDLRSKNVYIFPDDKFSVINKSQLKQLFTKNEKHLIGWYYQQILKYSIISSVKKECKVLLLDADTILLDKFEPLKKGFFVSREPVNVYQDHFRMLLGFEPKLKKSPITNFLWINPLQLNRMLKEIEKKHMCYWWQAIIKIIKVEKYSFSEYVTYANWVSNSLNNHEEVLIKSFRRADLLDVFFKNSDQIIKTIKLKGYQTATFELCHNKNLTLKIFAFIILSLSIRFW
;
A
#
# COMPACT_ATOMS: atom_id res chain seq x y z
N MET A 1 -4.47 15.70 9.48
CA MET A 1 -4.06 14.35 9.04
C MET A 1 -4.30 14.23 7.55
N LEU A 2 -3.38 13.62 6.83
CA LEU A 2 -3.50 13.37 5.39
C LEU A 2 -3.53 11.85 5.14
N ILE A 3 -4.43 11.39 4.26
CA ILE A 3 -4.47 10.05 3.72
C ILE A 3 -4.24 10.14 2.21
N VAL A 4 -3.36 9.29 1.68
CA VAL A 4 -3.03 9.22 0.26
C VAL A 4 -3.45 7.84 -0.27
N ILE A 5 -4.24 7.83 -1.35
CA ILE A 5 -4.75 6.63 -2.00
C ILE A 5 -4.38 6.70 -3.49
N PRO A 6 -3.25 6.09 -3.90
CA PRO A 6 -2.96 5.91 -5.32
C PRO A 6 -3.91 4.88 -5.92
N ALA A 7 -4.69 5.25 -6.94
CA ALA A 7 -5.79 4.43 -7.41
C ALA A 7 -5.85 4.35 -8.95
N THR A 8 -6.49 3.31 -9.46
CA THR A 8 -6.89 3.18 -10.87
C THR A 8 -8.41 3.01 -10.95
N ARG A 9 -9.01 3.30 -12.09
CA ARG A 9 -10.47 3.25 -12.32
C ARG A 9 -11.13 1.97 -11.79
N GLN A 10 -10.46 0.84 -11.92
CA GLN A 10 -10.97 -0.46 -11.47
C GLN A 10 -11.19 -0.57 -9.95
N HIS A 11 -10.55 0.27 -9.14
CA HIS A 11 -10.68 0.27 -7.67
C HIS A 11 -11.73 1.29 -7.17
N LYS A 12 -12.50 1.94 -8.06
CA LYS A 12 -13.40 3.04 -7.69
C LYS A 12 -14.37 2.67 -6.57
N SER A 13 -15.04 1.53 -6.68
CA SER A 13 -16.00 1.07 -5.66
C SER A 13 -15.35 0.83 -4.29
N THR A 14 -14.16 0.22 -4.28
CA THR A 14 -13.41 -0.01 -3.04
C THR A 14 -12.96 1.30 -2.41
N VAL A 15 -12.46 2.25 -3.21
CA VAL A 15 -12.05 3.58 -2.75
C VAL A 15 -13.24 4.36 -2.18
N GLU A 16 -14.42 4.29 -2.79
CA GLU A 16 -15.63 4.93 -2.28
C GLU A 16 -15.99 4.42 -0.87
N ILE A 17 -15.97 3.11 -0.67
CA ILE A 17 -16.23 2.49 0.63
C ILE A 17 -15.14 2.90 1.63
N SER A 18 -13.88 2.87 1.21
CA SER A 18 -12.75 3.28 2.05
C SER A 18 -12.91 4.73 2.52
N ILE A 19 -13.29 5.66 1.64
CA ILE A 19 -13.53 7.07 2.01
C ILE A 19 -14.62 7.20 3.08
N LYS A 20 -15.75 6.47 2.93
CA LYS A 20 -16.83 6.49 3.91
C LYS A 20 -16.32 6.04 5.28
N ARG A 21 -15.54 4.97 5.35
CA ARG A 21 -14.99 4.44 6.60
C ARG A 21 -13.91 5.34 7.20
N LEU A 22 -13.02 5.87 6.36
CA LEU A 22 -11.98 6.80 6.80
C LEU A 22 -12.56 8.06 7.44
N LYS A 23 -13.65 8.61 6.89
CA LYS A 23 -14.37 9.75 7.49
C LYS A 23 -15.02 9.40 8.83
N LEU A 24 -15.44 8.13 9.04
CA LEU A 24 -15.94 7.66 10.34
C LEU A 24 -14.83 7.54 11.38
N PHE A 25 -13.65 7.05 10.98
CA PHE A 25 -12.54 6.81 11.90
C PHE A 25 -11.77 8.08 12.24
N TYR A 26 -11.66 9.01 11.29
CA TYR A 26 -10.78 10.17 11.41
C TYR A 26 -11.55 11.47 11.16
N ARG A 27 -11.75 12.26 12.20
CA ARG A 27 -12.37 13.58 12.07
C ARG A 27 -11.47 14.54 11.28
N ASN A 28 -12.04 15.34 10.41
CA ASN A 28 -11.31 16.35 9.62
C ASN A 28 -10.14 15.80 8.81
N VAL A 29 -10.23 14.55 8.36
CA VAL A 29 -9.22 13.92 7.51
C VAL A 29 -9.23 14.54 6.12
N LEU A 30 -8.03 14.81 5.62
CA LEU A 30 -7.79 15.21 4.24
C LEU A 30 -7.44 13.96 3.44
N ILE A 31 -8.13 13.69 2.34
CA ILE A 31 -7.92 12.51 1.50
C ILE A 31 -7.49 12.97 0.11
N TRP A 32 -6.36 12.46 -0.34
CA TRP A 32 -5.87 12.62 -1.71
C TRP A 32 -6.04 11.30 -2.47
N ILE A 33 -6.84 11.34 -3.53
CA ILE A 33 -6.92 10.26 -4.52
C ILE A 33 -6.00 10.67 -5.66
N VAL A 34 -5.00 9.86 -5.96
CA VAL A 34 -4.06 10.10 -7.06
C VAL A 34 -4.24 9.02 -8.10
N CYS A 35 -4.63 9.41 -9.33
CA CYS A 35 -5.06 8.47 -10.35
C CYS A 35 -4.68 8.95 -11.78
N PRO A 36 -4.57 8.05 -12.76
CA PRO A 36 -4.22 8.43 -14.13
C PRO A 36 -5.25 9.37 -14.78
N ASN A 37 -6.54 9.17 -14.49
CA ASN A 37 -7.61 10.02 -15.01
C ASN A 37 -8.51 10.53 -13.86
N PRO A 38 -8.41 11.81 -13.46
CA PRO A 38 -9.23 12.39 -12.40
C PRO A 38 -10.74 12.31 -12.62
N LEU A 39 -11.20 12.25 -13.87
CA LEU A 39 -12.63 12.16 -14.19
C LEU A 39 -13.25 10.86 -13.66
N ASP A 40 -12.45 9.79 -13.53
CA ASP A 40 -12.95 8.51 -13.00
C ASP A 40 -13.44 8.60 -11.54
N TYR A 41 -13.00 9.62 -10.79
CA TYR A 41 -13.28 9.82 -9.37
C TYR A 41 -13.97 11.15 -9.06
N GLN A 42 -14.39 11.91 -10.08
CA GLN A 42 -14.86 13.28 -9.88
C GLN A 42 -16.09 13.38 -8.99
N ASP A 43 -16.96 12.38 -9.01
CA ASP A 43 -18.14 12.25 -8.16
C ASP A 43 -17.82 12.05 -6.66
N LEU A 44 -16.60 11.63 -6.32
CA LEU A 44 -16.14 11.49 -4.94
C LEU A 44 -15.54 12.78 -4.36
N ARG A 45 -15.33 13.81 -5.19
CA ARG A 45 -14.78 15.10 -4.74
C ARG A 45 -15.70 15.74 -3.70
N SER A 46 -15.12 16.22 -2.61
CA SER A 46 -15.84 16.90 -1.54
C SER A 46 -14.88 17.83 -0.78
N LYS A 47 -15.37 18.57 0.23
CA LYS A 47 -14.58 19.52 1.01
C LYS A 47 -13.20 19.02 1.46
N ASN A 48 -13.10 17.74 1.79
CA ASN A 48 -11.86 17.13 2.30
C ASN A 48 -11.34 15.98 1.42
N VAL A 49 -11.88 15.79 0.22
CA VAL A 49 -11.44 14.78 -0.75
C VAL A 49 -10.99 15.48 -2.03
N TYR A 50 -9.71 15.37 -2.32
CA TYR A 50 -9.07 15.96 -3.48
C TYR A 50 -8.61 14.88 -4.44
N ILE A 51 -8.80 15.13 -5.73
CA ILE A 51 -8.44 14.20 -6.78
C ILE A 51 -7.37 14.86 -7.63
N PHE A 52 -6.28 14.14 -7.84
CA PHE A 52 -5.14 14.62 -8.61
C PHE A 52 -4.74 13.62 -9.69
N PRO A 53 -4.30 14.09 -10.85
CA PRO A 53 -3.65 13.25 -11.83
C PRO A 53 -2.30 12.75 -11.29
N ASP A 54 -1.92 11.52 -11.64
CA ASP A 54 -0.69 10.90 -11.17
C ASP A 54 0.57 11.57 -11.73
N ASP A 55 0.50 12.15 -12.94
CA ASP A 55 1.59 12.89 -13.57
C ASP A 55 2.00 14.15 -12.80
N LYS A 56 1.09 14.73 -12.01
CA LYS A 56 1.40 15.86 -11.12
C LYS A 56 2.52 15.54 -10.12
N PHE A 57 2.63 14.30 -9.71
CA PHE A 57 3.58 13.84 -8.67
C PHE A 57 4.66 12.91 -9.22
N SER A 58 4.42 12.31 -10.37
CA SER A 58 5.31 11.28 -10.91
C SER A 58 6.66 11.85 -11.32
N VAL A 59 7.74 11.26 -10.81
CA VAL A 59 9.13 11.57 -11.21
C VAL A 59 9.55 10.84 -12.49
N ILE A 60 8.77 9.86 -12.92
CA ILE A 60 8.93 9.11 -14.17
C ILE A 60 7.56 8.65 -14.66
N ASN A 61 7.27 8.79 -15.94
CA ASN A 61 6.03 8.26 -16.49
C ASN A 61 6.15 6.77 -16.88
N LYS A 62 5.00 6.10 -17.04
CA LYS A 62 4.95 4.66 -17.35
C LYS A 62 5.65 4.30 -18.66
N SER A 63 5.62 5.18 -19.68
CA SER A 63 6.27 4.91 -20.97
C SER A 63 7.78 4.96 -20.86
N GLN A 64 8.32 5.92 -20.11
CA GLN A 64 9.74 5.99 -19.78
C GLN A 64 10.18 4.78 -18.94
N LEU A 65 9.40 4.43 -17.91
CA LEU A 65 9.68 3.24 -17.10
C LEU A 65 9.69 1.96 -17.96
N LYS A 66 8.77 1.85 -18.92
CA LYS A 66 8.68 0.70 -19.84
C LYS A 66 9.93 0.51 -20.71
N GLN A 67 10.64 1.58 -21.02
CA GLN A 67 11.88 1.53 -21.82
C GLN A 67 13.06 0.94 -21.03
N LEU A 68 12.98 1.00 -19.68
CA LEU A 68 14.03 0.50 -18.79
C LEU A 68 13.88 -1.00 -18.47
N PHE A 69 12.77 -1.63 -18.88
CA PHE A 69 12.49 -3.04 -18.61
C PHE A 69 12.46 -3.87 -19.90
N THR A 70 12.92 -5.12 -19.81
CA THR A 70 12.86 -6.09 -20.90
C THR A 70 11.44 -6.54 -21.21
N LYS A 71 11.22 -7.23 -22.34
CA LYS A 71 9.88 -7.73 -22.72
C LYS A 71 9.25 -8.63 -21.66
N ASN A 72 10.06 -9.43 -20.98
CA ASN A 72 9.58 -10.39 -19.97
C ASN A 72 9.13 -9.71 -18.66
N GLU A 73 9.57 -8.47 -18.41
CA GLU A 73 9.33 -7.74 -17.18
C GLU A 73 8.17 -6.74 -17.29
N LYS A 74 7.62 -6.57 -18.49
CA LYS A 74 6.59 -5.57 -18.76
C LYS A 74 5.36 -5.68 -17.87
N HIS A 75 5.05 -6.87 -17.36
CA HIS A 75 3.93 -7.10 -16.43
C HIS A 75 4.16 -6.45 -15.05
N LEU A 76 5.43 -6.19 -14.67
CA LEU A 76 5.81 -5.59 -13.39
C LEU A 76 5.80 -4.06 -13.41
N ILE A 77 5.74 -3.43 -14.60
CA ILE A 77 5.86 -1.97 -14.75
C ILE A 77 4.79 -1.24 -13.95
N GLY A 78 3.54 -1.72 -14.00
CA GLY A 78 2.45 -1.11 -13.25
C GLY A 78 2.69 -1.11 -11.74
N TRP A 79 3.24 -2.22 -11.24
CA TRP A 79 3.55 -2.41 -9.83
C TRP A 79 4.71 -1.50 -9.37
N TYR A 80 5.83 -1.47 -10.10
CA TYR A 80 6.95 -0.58 -9.78
C TYR A 80 6.59 0.90 -9.92
N TYR A 81 5.84 1.25 -10.98
CA TYR A 81 5.34 2.62 -11.14
C TYR A 81 4.54 3.08 -9.93
N GLN A 82 3.62 2.26 -9.44
CA GLN A 82 2.80 2.59 -8.28
C GLN A 82 3.64 2.83 -7.03
N GLN A 83 4.68 2.03 -6.78
CA GLN A 83 5.53 2.18 -5.61
C GLN A 83 6.41 3.45 -5.68
N ILE A 84 6.98 3.73 -6.86
CA ILE A 84 7.71 4.98 -7.10
C ILE A 84 6.76 6.17 -6.94
N LEU A 85 5.55 6.10 -7.49
CA LEU A 85 4.54 7.14 -7.37
C LEU A 85 4.16 7.40 -5.90
N LYS A 86 4.00 6.37 -5.09
CA LYS A 86 3.71 6.48 -3.65
C LYS A 86 4.77 7.33 -2.93
N TYR A 87 6.04 7.06 -3.17
CA TYR A 87 7.13 7.85 -2.61
C TYR A 87 7.14 9.28 -3.15
N SER A 88 6.92 9.46 -4.45
CA SER A 88 6.87 10.78 -5.07
C SER A 88 5.76 11.67 -4.49
N ILE A 89 4.56 11.12 -4.31
CA ILE A 89 3.44 11.84 -3.69
C ILE A 89 3.81 12.28 -2.28
N ILE A 90 4.30 11.37 -1.45
CA ILE A 90 4.57 11.65 -0.04
C ILE A 90 5.75 12.61 0.10
N SER A 91 6.79 12.48 -0.73
CA SER A 91 7.94 13.38 -0.73
C SER A 91 7.59 14.81 -1.08
N SER A 92 6.50 15.03 -1.83
CA SER A 92 5.98 16.37 -2.17
C SER A 92 5.24 17.07 -1.01
N VAL A 93 4.88 16.31 0.05
CA VAL A 93 4.20 16.86 1.24
C VAL A 93 5.19 17.59 2.11
N LYS A 94 5.13 18.93 2.11
CA LYS A 94 6.10 19.80 2.84
C LYS A 94 5.81 19.95 4.34
N LYS A 95 4.74 19.36 4.87
CA LYS A 95 4.34 19.53 6.27
C LYS A 95 4.94 18.43 7.15
N GLU A 96 5.30 18.82 8.37
CA GLU A 96 5.67 17.89 9.42
C GLU A 96 4.40 17.19 9.96
N CYS A 97 3.94 16.20 9.24
CA CYS A 97 2.76 15.40 9.59
C CYS A 97 2.99 13.94 9.23
N LYS A 98 2.31 13.04 9.92
CA LYS A 98 2.24 11.64 9.47
C LYS A 98 1.17 11.51 8.39
N VAL A 99 1.53 10.88 7.30
CA VAL A 99 0.65 10.56 6.17
C VAL A 99 0.29 9.08 6.24
N LEU A 100 -1.00 8.76 6.18
CA LEU A 100 -1.43 7.38 5.96
C LEU A 100 -1.46 7.11 4.46
N LEU A 101 -0.54 6.28 4.00
CA LEU A 101 -0.59 5.68 2.68
C LEU A 101 -1.51 4.46 2.74
N LEU A 102 -2.49 4.37 1.84
CA LEU A 102 -3.46 3.28 1.78
C LEU A 102 -3.58 2.76 0.34
N ASP A 103 -3.49 1.43 0.17
CA ASP A 103 -3.70 0.80 -1.13
C ASP A 103 -5.18 0.86 -1.52
N ALA A 104 -5.45 1.15 -2.80
CA ALA A 104 -6.80 1.42 -3.31
C ALA A 104 -7.75 0.22 -3.28
N ASP A 105 -7.21 -0.99 -3.19
CA ASP A 105 -7.95 -2.24 -3.08
C ASP A 105 -8.24 -2.65 -1.63
N THR A 106 -7.81 -1.85 -0.66
CA THR A 106 -7.87 -2.18 0.77
C THR A 106 -8.84 -1.27 1.53
N ILE A 107 -9.64 -1.89 2.38
CA ILE A 107 -10.58 -1.25 3.30
C ILE A 107 -10.10 -1.48 4.74
N LEU A 108 -9.91 -0.40 5.49
CA LEU A 108 -9.69 -0.49 6.93
C LEU A 108 -11.01 -0.83 7.65
N LEU A 109 -10.99 -1.85 8.49
CA LEU A 109 -12.15 -2.28 9.28
C LEU A 109 -12.13 -1.70 10.69
N ASP A 110 -10.93 -1.33 11.16
CA ASP A 110 -10.68 -0.66 12.42
C ASP A 110 -9.92 0.65 12.22
N LYS A 111 -9.92 1.49 13.25
CA LYS A 111 -9.09 2.70 13.30
C LYS A 111 -7.66 2.33 13.65
N PHE A 112 -6.70 2.82 12.87
CA PHE A 112 -5.27 2.65 13.13
C PHE A 112 -4.63 3.99 13.39
N GLU A 113 -4.19 4.23 14.62
CA GLU A 113 -3.39 5.41 14.95
C GLU A 113 -1.89 5.14 14.69
N PRO A 114 -1.12 6.17 14.30
CA PRO A 114 0.30 5.98 14.08
C PRO A 114 1.01 5.61 15.38
N LEU A 115 1.73 4.50 15.38
CA LEU A 115 2.54 4.09 16.52
C LEU A 115 3.66 5.11 16.78
N LYS A 116 4.00 5.33 18.06
CA LYS A 116 5.07 6.28 18.43
C LYS A 116 6.43 5.78 17.95
N LYS A 117 6.73 4.50 18.18
CA LYS A 117 7.97 3.82 17.81
C LYS A 117 7.66 2.41 17.33
N GLY A 118 7.10 2.26 16.11
CA GLY A 118 6.77 0.94 15.63
C GLY A 118 6.00 0.93 14.32
N PHE A 119 5.65 -0.28 13.91
CA PHE A 119 4.96 -0.55 12.66
C PHE A 119 3.87 -1.59 12.85
N PHE A 120 2.77 -1.43 12.12
CA PHE A 120 1.85 -2.50 11.87
C PHE A 120 2.50 -3.48 10.91
N VAL A 121 2.38 -4.78 11.20
CA VAL A 121 3.05 -5.85 10.47
C VAL A 121 2.08 -6.98 10.13
N SER A 122 2.44 -7.76 9.12
CA SER A 122 1.69 -8.92 8.65
C SER A 122 2.56 -10.20 8.70
N ARG A 123 1.99 -11.32 8.29
CA ARG A 123 2.70 -12.61 8.16
C ARG A 123 3.21 -12.85 6.74
N GLU A 124 3.25 -11.85 5.88
CA GLU A 124 3.78 -12.00 4.52
C GLU A 124 5.27 -12.30 4.50
N PRO A 125 5.73 -13.11 3.54
CA PRO A 125 7.16 -13.27 3.29
C PRO A 125 7.79 -11.97 2.81
N VAL A 126 9.01 -11.65 3.29
CA VAL A 126 9.72 -10.40 2.95
C VAL A 126 11.12 -10.61 2.38
N ASN A 127 11.62 -11.83 2.31
CA ASN A 127 13.04 -12.13 2.01
C ASN A 127 13.56 -11.42 0.74
N VAL A 128 12.81 -11.49 -0.37
CA VAL A 128 13.20 -10.83 -1.63
C VAL A 128 13.31 -9.31 -1.51
N TYR A 129 12.46 -8.69 -0.69
CA TYR A 129 12.47 -7.24 -0.47
C TYR A 129 13.60 -6.81 0.46
N GLN A 130 14.01 -7.68 1.37
CA GLN A 130 15.12 -7.43 2.30
C GLN A 130 16.47 -7.36 1.56
N ASP A 131 16.68 -8.22 0.57
CA ASP A 131 17.89 -8.17 -0.27
C ASP A 131 17.98 -6.86 -1.03
N HIS A 132 16.88 -6.42 -1.62
CA HIS A 132 16.83 -5.12 -2.29
C HIS A 132 17.11 -3.98 -1.31
N PHE A 133 16.57 -4.02 -0.10
CA PHE A 133 16.82 -3.04 0.95
C PHE A 133 18.31 -2.95 1.32
N ARG A 134 19.00 -4.11 1.51
CA ARG A 134 20.44 -4.16 1.79
C ARG A 134 21.25 -3.51 0.66
N MET A 135 20.94 -3.84 -0.58
CA MET A 135 21.64 -3.28 -1.74
C MET A 135 21.41 -1.78 -1.87
N LEU A 136 20.17 -1.33 -1.66
CA LEU A 136 19.76 0.06 -1.83
C LEU A 136 20.36 0.96 -0.73
N LEU A 137 20.31 0.56 0.52
CA LEU A 137 20.68 1.40 1.68
C LEU A 137 21.95 0.96 2.40
N GLY A 138 22.34 -0.31 2.29
CA GLY A 138 23.55 -0.82 2.95
C GLY A 138 23.35 -1.18 4.42
N PHE A 139 22.09 -1.26 4.88
CA PHE A 139 21.75 -1.62 6.25
C PHE A 139 21.14 -3.03 6.31
N GLU A 140 21.26 -3.68 7.44
CA GLU A 140 20.50 -4.90 7.72
C GLU A 140 19.05 -4.55 8.09
N PRO A 141 18.06 -5.30 7.55
CA PRO A 141 16.67 -5.12 7.96
C PRO A 141 16.49 -5.50 9.43
N LYS A 142 15.82 -4.64 10.20
CA LYS A 142 15.58 -4.86 11.64
C LYS A 142 14.22 -5.44 11.96
N LEU A 143 13.23 -5.27 11.07
CA LEU A 143 11.89 -5.81 11.28
C LEU A 143 11.89 -7.33 11.15
N LYS A 144 11.33 -8.01 12.14
CA LYS A 144 11.17 -9.48 12.16
C LYS A 144 10.00 -9.95 11.32
N LYS A 145 8.96 -9.10 11.18
CA LYS A 145 7.75 -9.38 10.40
C LYS A 145 7.59 -8.38 9.27
N SER A 146 6.71 -8.70 8.33
CA SER A 146 6.47 -7.89 7.15
C SER A 146 5.70 -6.61 7.45
N PRO A 147 6.20 -5.42 7.08
CA PRO A 147 5.41 -4.19 7.13
C PRO A 147 4.43 -4.05 5.95
N ILE A 148 4.29 -5.05 5.09
CA ILE A 148 3.32 -5.07 3.99
C ILE A 148 1.94 -5.36 4.57
N THR A 149 1.21 -4.30 4.88
CA THR A 149 -0.13 -4.34 5.49
C THR A 149 -1.19 -3.70 4.61
N ASN A 150 -0.80 -3.29 3.38
CA ASN A 150 -1.58 -2.53 2.40
C ASN A 150 -1.94 -1.11 2.90
N PHE A 151 -1.37 -0.69 4.03
CA PHE A 151 -1.34 0.69 4.51
C PHE A 151 -0.07 0.94 5.33
N LEU A 152 0.39 2.18 5.36
CA LEU A 152 1.58 2.55 6.14
C LEU A 152 1.51 4.01 6.59
N TRP A 153 1.88 4.26 7.85
CA TRP A 153 2.10 5.61 8.35
C TRP A 153 3.51 6.07 8.00
N ILE A 154 3.61 7.13 7.18
CA ILE A 154 4.87 7.69 6.70
C ILE A 154 5.02 9.13 7.19
N ASN A 155 6.20 9.47 7.68
CA ASN A 155 6.59 10.86 7.92
C ASN A 155 7.32 11.38 6.67
N PRO A 156 6.80 12.41 5.96
CA PRO A 156 7.41 12.93 4.73
C PRO A 156 8.86 13.40 4.91
N LEU A 157 9.20 14.00 6.06
CA LEU A 157 10.56 14.46 6.31
C LEU A 157 11.54 13.28 6.46
N GLN A 158 11.11 12.20 7.15
CA GLN A 158 11.91 10.99 7.26
C GLN A 158 12.05 10.31 5.90
N LEU A 159 10.97 10.23 5.11
CA LEU A 159 11.05 9.71 3.75
C LEU A 159 12.06 10.51 2.92
N ASN A 160 11.98 11.84 2.93
CA ASN A 160 12.90 12.68 2.16
C ASN A 160 14.37 12.51 2.60
N ARG A 161 14.63 12.26 3.89
CA ARG A 161 16.00 11.94 4.37
C ARG A 161 16.47 10.61 3.78
N MET A 162 15.64 9.57 3.84
CA MET A 162 15.95 8.26 3.24
C MET A 162 16.24 8.39 1.74
N LEU A 163 15.40 9.12 0.99
CA LEU A 163 15.58 9.29 -0.46
C LEU A 163 16.91 10.00 -0.77
N LYS A 164 17.29 11.02 0.01
CA LYS A 164 18.59 11.69 -0.12
C LYS A 164 19.78 10.78 0.20
N GLU A 165 19.65 9.89 1.19
CA GLU A 165 20.69 8.88 1.47
C GLU A 165 20.87 7.92 0.29
N ILE A 166 19.79 7.48 -0.32
CA ILE A 166 19.83 6.66 -1.55
C ILE A 166 20.53 7.42 -2.66
N GLU A 167 20.17 8.68 -2.93
CA GLU A 167 20.80 9.51 -3.98
C GLU A 167 22.28 9.69 -3.74
N LYS A 168 22.67 10.00 -2.50
CA LYS A 168 24.09 10.15 -2.12
C LYS A 168 24.87 8.86 -2.33
N LYS A 169 24.33 7.71 -1.93
CA LYS A 169 25.00 6.41 -2.06
C LYS A 169 25.17 5.98 -3.51
N HIS A 170 24.16 6.18 -4.34
CA HIS A 170 24.12 5.67 -5.72
C HIS A 170 24.52 6.70 -6.77
N MET A 171 24.80 7.96 -6.37
CA MET A 171 25.17 9.08 -7.25
C MET A 171 24.20 9.26 -8.42
N CYS A 172 22.91 9.05 -8.19
CA CYS A 172 21.82 9.24 -9.15
C CYS A 172 20.49 9.50 -8.41
N TYR A 173 19.44 9.87 -9.14
CA TYR A 173 18.13 10.05 -8.51
C TYR A 173 17.67 8.77 -7.82
N TRP A 174 17.01 8.90 -6.68
CA TRP A 174 16.55 7.79 -5.84
C TRP A 174 15.74 6.73 -6.61
N TRP A 175 14.86 7.14 -7.52
CA TRP A 175 14.06 6.23 -8.33
C TRP A 175 14.90 5.45 -9.34
N GLN A 176 15.97 6.07 -9.88
CA GLN A 176 16.94 5.38 -10.75
C GLN A 176 17.74 4.33 -9.98
N ALA A 177 18.14 4.65 -8.74
CA ALA A 177 18.81 3.68 -7.89
C ALA A 177 17.93 2.47 -7.60
N ILE A 178 16.64 2.68 -7.27
CA ILE A 178 15.67 1.61 -7.08
C ILE A 178 15.62 0.71 -8.33
N ILE A 179 15.44 1.29 -9.51
CA ILE A 179 15.29 0.51 -10.76
C ILE A 179 16.58 -0.24 -11.10
N LYS A 180 17.77 0.36 -10.93
CA LYS A 180 19.06 -0.29 -11.20
C LYS A 180 19.29 -1.55 -10.37
N ILE A 181 18.73 -1.60 -9.16
CA ILE A 181 18.93 -2.71 -8.23
C ILE A 181 17.83 -3.77 -8.35
N ILE A 182 16.71 -3.45 -8.99
CA ILE A 182 15.63 -4.42 -9.19
C ILE A 182 16.18 -5.64 -9.92
N LYS A 183 16.20 -6.77 -9.21
CA LYS A 183 16.42 -8.07 -9.82
C LYS A 183 15.09 -8.56 -10.38
N VAL A 184 15.11 -8.94 -11.63
CA VAL A 184 13.94 -9.33 -12.42
C VAL A 184 13.17 -10.54 -11.89
N GLU A 185 13.68 -11.22 -10.91
CA GLU A 185 13.15 -12.50 -10.41
C GLU A 185 11.97 -12.41 -9.45
N LYS A 186 11.07 -11.51 -9.56
CA LYS A 186 9.89 -11.24 -8.71
C LYS A 186 10.07 -10.11 -7.69
N TYR A 187 9.27 -9.05 -7.88
CA TYR A 187 8.88 -8.09 -6.83
C TYR A 187 9.97 -7.77 -5.78
N SER A 188 11.18 -7.43 -6.23
CA SER A 188 12.32 -7.25 -5.32
C SER A 188 12.31 -5.94 -4.53
N PHE A 189 11.51 -4.96 -4.94
CA PHE A 189 11.35 -3.70 -4.22
C PHE A 189 9.97 -3.62 -3.59
N SER A 190 9.91 -3.17 -2.34
CA SER A 190 8.68 -2.77 -1.66
C SER A 190 8.91 -1.47 -0.91
N GLU A 191 8.09 -0.46 -1.19
CA GLU A 191 8.10 0.82 -0.51
C GLU A 191 7.81 0.67 0.98
N TYR A 192 6.94 -0.25 1.36
CA TYR A 192 6.64 -0.57 2.75
C TYR A 192 7.87 -1.11 3.49
N VAL A 193 8.50 -2.14 2.91
CA VAL A 193 9.67 -2.79 3.52
C VAL A 193 10.85 -1.84 3.60
N THR A 194 11.08 -1.07 2.54
CA THR A 194 12.22 -0.14 2.47
C THR A 194 12.11 0.97 3.50
N TYR A 195 10.97 1.68 3.54
CA TYR A 195 10.78 2.78 4.49
C TYR A 195 10.75 2.29 5.94
N ALA A 196 10.00 1.23 6.24
CA ALA A 196 9.85 0.76 7.60
C ALA A 196 11.17 0.25 8.19
N ASN A 197 11.99 -0.49 7.43
CA ASN A 197 13.30 -0.93 7.89
C ASN A 197 14.28 0.23 8.04
N TRP A 198 14.27 1.22 7.13
CA TRP A 198 15.12 2.40 7.26
C TRP A 198 14.80 3.18 8.54
N VAL A 199 13.52 3.43 8.85
CA VAL A 199 13.13 4.08 10.10
C VAL A 199 13.51 3.24 11.30
N SER A 200 13.31 1.91 11.27
CA SER A 200 13.66 1.00 12.36
C SER A 200 15.15 1.02 12.67
N ASN A 201 16.01 1.25 11.66
CA ASN A 201 17.46 1.36 11.86
C ASN A 201 17.84 2.58 12.71
N SER A 202 17.05 3.64 12.70
CA SER A 202 17.24 4.83 13.53
C SER A 202 16.65 4.71 14.94
N LEU A 203 15.91 3.63 15.24
CA LEU A 203 15.28 3.39 16.53
C LEU A 203 16.08 2.37 17.35
N ASN A 204 16.32 2.66 18.64
CA ASN A 204 16.95 1.70 19.55
C ASN A 204 16.03 0.50 19.80
N ASN A 205 14.73 0.75 20.01
CA ASN A 205 13.69 -0.26 20.14
C ASN A 205 12.47 0.15 19.31
N HIS A 206 11.81 -0.82 18.68
CA HIS A 206 10.57 -0.63 17.94
C HIS A 206 9.56 -1.72 18.27
N GLU A 207 8.30 -1.35 18.17
CA GLU A 207 7.16 -2.24 18.37
C GLU A 207 6.68 -2.77 17.00
N GLU A 208 6.36 -4.06 16.93
CA GLU A 208 5.74 -4.70 15.77
C GLU A 208 4.34 -5.18 16.15
N VAL A 209 3.31 -4.46 15.71
CA VAL A 209 1.91 -4.79 16.00
C VAL A 209 1.35 -5.62 14.86
N LEU A 210 1.13 -6.91 15.11
CA LEU A 210 0.58 -7.81 14.11
C LEU A 210 -0.89 -7.49 13.84
N ILE A 211 -1.25 -7.29 12.57
CA ILE A 211 -2.63 -7.11 12.13
C ILE A 211 -3.18 -8.39 11.49
N LYS A 212 -4.50 -8.56 11.58
CA LYS A 212 -5.24 -9.63 10.93
C LYS A 212 -5.92 -9.08 9.68
N SER A 213 -5.38 -9.41 8.51
CA SER A 213 -5.87 -8.95 7.21
C SER A 213 -6.60 -10.07 6.48
N PHE A 214 -7.76 -9.77 5.90
CA PHE A 214 -8.46 -10.66 4.97
C PHE A 214 -8.17 -10.21 3.54
N ARG A 215 -7.35 -10.97 2.83
CA ARG A 215 -6.73 -10.52 1.57
C ARG A 215 -7.49 -10.85 0.30
N ARG A 216 -8.60 -11.54 0.38
CA ARG A 216 -9.35 -11.99 -0.80
C ARG A 216 -10.84 -11.76 -0.62
N ALA A 217 -11.20 -10.54 -0.24
CA ALA A 217 -12.58 -10.17 0.00
C ALA A 217 -13.44 -10.18 -1.29
N ASP A 218 -12.81 -9.93 -2.44
CA ASP A 218 -13.42 -10.03 -3.77
C ASP A 218 -13.96 -11.43 -4.09
N LEU A 219 -13.37 -12.48 -3.54
CA LEU A 219 -13.85 -13.85 -3.74
C LEU A 219 -15.18 -14.12 -3.06
N LEU A 220 -15.61 -13.26 -2.15
CA LEU A 220 -16.89 -13.38 -1.45
C LEU A 220 -18.08 -12.74 -2.22
N ASP A 221 -17.82 -12.00 -3.30
CA ASP A 221 -18.87 -11.34 -4.10
C ASP A 221 -19.93 -12.31 -4.66
N VAL A 222 -19.57 -13.61 -4.81
CA VAL A 222 -20.52 -14.66 -5.23
C VAL A 222 -21.58 -14.95 -4.17
N PHE A 223 -21.24 -14.77 -2.89
CA PHE A 223 -22.09 -15.17 -1.76
C PHE A 223 -22.84 -14.02 -1.11
N PHE A 224 -22.43 -12.79 -1.37
CA PHE A 224 -23.00 -11.59 -0.76
C PHE A 224 -23.50 -10.63 -1.82
N LYS A 225 -24.68 -10.07 -1.58
CA LYS A 225 -25.32 -9.13 -2.53
C LYS A 225 -24.63 -7.77 -2.62
N ASN A 226 -23.87 -7.41 -1.58
CA ASN A 226 -23.17 -6.12 -1.54
C ASN A 226 -21.92 -6.16 -0.67
N SER A 227 -21.03 -5.21 -0.89
CA SER A 227 -19.75 -5.09 -0.18
C SER A 227 -19.92 -4.84 1.33
N ASP A 228 -20.99 -4.21 1.78
CA ASP A 228 -21.23 -3.93 3.20
C ASP A 228 -21.46 -5.23 3.98
N GLN A 229 -22.16 -6.21 3.38
CA GLN A 229 -22.33 -7.53 3.98
C GLN A 229 -21.00 -8.28 4.08
N ILE A 230 -20.18 -8.22 3.03
CA ILE A 230 -18.83 -8.80 3.03
C ILE A 230 -18.00 -8.19 4.17
N ILE A 231 -17.94 -6.87 4.24
CA ILE A 231 -17.17 -6.12 5.23
C ILE A 231 -17.63 -6.47 6.65
N LYS A 232 -18.95 -6.46 6.90
CA LYS A 232 -19.52 -6.82 8.19
C LYS A 232 -19.13 -8.25 8.61
N THR A 233 -19.23 -9.20 7.70
CA THR A 233 -18.88 -10.60 7.93
C THR A 233 -17.39 -10.75 8.27
N ILE A 234 -16.51 -10.12 7.50
CA ILE A 234 -15.06 -10.16 7.72
C ILE A 234 -14.72 -9.53 9.08
N LYS A 235 -15.34 -8.39 9.41
CA LYS A 235 -15.11 -7.72 10.71
C LYS A 235 -15.55 -8.58 11.90
N LEU A 236 -16.71 -9.24 11.81
CA LEU A 236 -17.21 -10.16 12.85
C LEU A 236 -16.26 -11.34 13.11
N LYS A 237 -15.40 -11.69 12.14
CA LYS A 237 -14.32 -12.68 12.26
C LYS A 237 -13.03 -12.12 12.88
N GLY A 238 -13.06 -10.88 13.35
CA GLY A 238 -11.93 -10.22 13.99
C GLY A 238 -10.83 -9.80 13.01
N TYR A 239 -11.12 -9.71 11.69
CA TYR A 239 -10.19 -9.10 10.74
C TYR A 239 -10.23 -7.57 10.85
N GLN A 240 -9.08 -6.95 10.71
CA GLN A 240 -8.87 -5.51 10.86
C GLN A 240 -8.76 -4.78 9.53
N THR A 241 -8.43 -5.50 8.45
CA THR A 241 -8.44 -4.99 7.08
C THR A 241 -9.06 -6.01 6.13
N ALA A 242 -9.60 -5.55 5.00
CA ALA A 242 -10.11 -6.37 3.92
C ALA A 242 -9.57 -5.87 2.58
N THR A 243 -8.98 -6.76 1.76
CA THR A 243 -8.42 -6.43 0.45
C THR A 243 -9.24 -7.10 -0.66
N PHE A 244 -9.60 -6.31 -1.67
CA PHE A 244 -10.41 -6.69 -2.83
C PHE A 244 -9.52 -6.76 -4.08
N GLU A 245 -8.83 -7.89 -4.25
CA GLU A 245 -7.89 -8.12 -5.35
C GLU A 245 -8.64 -8.54 -6.62
N LEU A 246 -8.67 -7.68 -7.63
CA LEU A 246 -9.43 -7.89 -8.87
C LEU A 246 -8.93 -9.04 -9.75
N CYS A 247 -7.69 -9.48 -9.56
CA CYS A 247 -7.10 -10.58 -10.33
C CYS A 247 -7.79 -11.94 -10.09
N HIS A 248 -8.54 -12.11 -9.00
CA HIS A 248 -9.18 -13.36 -8.61
C HIS A 248 -10.66 -13.46 -9.05
N ASN A 249 -11.26 -12.38 -9.52
CA ASN A 249 -12.71 -12.32 -9.84
C ASN A 249 -13.21 -13.34 -10.86
N LYS A 250 -12.31 -13.90 -11.68
CA LYS A 250 -12.66 -14.86 -12.74
C LYS A 250 -12.60 -16.33 -12.30
N ASN A 251 -12.10 -16.62 -11.10
CA ASN A 251 -11.87 -18.00 -10.66
C ASN A 251 -12.89 -18.43 -9.61
N LEU A 252 -13.93 -19.15 -10.05
CA LEU A 252 -15.01 -19.65 -9.19
C LEU A 252 -14.51 -20.64 -8.12
N THR A 253 -13.54 -21.51 -8.46
CA THR A 253 -12.98 -22.46 -7.51
C THR A 253 -12.30 -21.76 -6.33
N LEU A 254 -11.53 -20.70 -6.60
CA LEU A 254 -10.92 -19.89 -5.55
C LEU A 254 -11.97 -19.17 -4.70
N LYS A 255 -13.07 -18.71 -5.29
CA LYS A 255 -14.19 -18.07 -4.56
C LYS A 255 -14.84 -19.04 -3.59
N ILE A 256 -15.15 -20.26 -4.04
CA ILE A 256 -15.71 -21.34 -3.19
C ILE A 256 -14.73 -21.66 -2.05
N PHE A 257 -13.44 -21.80 -2.36
CA PHE A 257 -12.40 -22.10 -1.36
C PHE A 257 -12.27 -21.00 -0.30
N ALA A 258 -12.30 -19.71 -0.70
CA ALA A 258 -12.28 -18.58 0.22
C ALA A 258 -13.50 -18.57 1.15
N PHE A 259 -14.68 -18.92 0.62
CA PHE A 259 -15.90 -19.06 1.42
C PHE A 259 -15.81 -20.22 2.42
N ILE A 260 -15.32 -21.38 2.00
CA ILE A 260 -15.11 -22.54 2.89
C ILE A 260 -14.16 -22.18 4.03
N ILE A 261 -13.02 -21.53 3.74
CA ILE A 261 -12.07 -21.07 4.77
C ILE A 261 -12.76 -20.10 5.74
N LEU A 262 -13.52 -19.14 5.23
CA LEU A 262 -14.26 -18.20 6.06
C LEU A 262 -15.32 -18.92 6.93
N SER A 263 -16.01 -19.92 6.37
CA SER A 263 -17.02 -20.71 7.05
C SER A 263 -16.42 -21.64 8.12
N LEU A 264 -15.30 -22.31 7.78
CA LEU A 264 -14.61 -23.20 8.73
C LEU A 264 -13.98 -22.42 9.88
N SER A 265 -13.49 -21.20 9.66
CA SER A 265 -13.03 -20.34 10.75
C SER A 265 -14.17 -19.92 11.71
N ILE A 266 -15.44 -20.24 11.38
CA ILE A 266 -16.60 -20.07 12.28
C ILE A 266 -16.71 -21.24 13.30
N ARG A 267 -16.26 -22.44 12.93
CA ARG A 267 -16.49 -23.66 13.74
C ARG A 267 -15.37 -23.99 14.74
N PHE A 268 -14.26 -23.26 14.69
CA PHE A 268 -13.10 -23.52 15.56
C PHE A 268 -12.78 -22.37 16.53
N TRP A 269 -13.82 -21.58 16.92
CA TRP A 269 -13.75 -20.65 18.03
C TRP A 269 -15.01 -20.70 18.85
#